data_3fd6611ce890f2eb642ac812fee70a95
#
_entry.id   3fd6611ce890f2eb642ac812fee70a95
#
_cell.length_a   1.000
_cell.length_b   1.000
_cell.length_c   1.000
_cell.angle_alpha   90.00
_cell.angle_beta   90.00
_cell.angle_gamma   90.00
#
_symmetry.space_group_name_H-M   'P 1'
#
loop_
_entity.id
_entity.type
_entity.pdbx_description
1 polymer ?
#
loop_
_entity_poly.entity_id
_entity_poly.type
_entity_poly.pdbx_seq_one_letter_code
_entity_poly.pdbx_strand_id
1 'polypeptide(L)'
;MELFDTFGTLVGTASRAGIMKNPEEGKKRVGKAMLVDAAAVTGGALLGTSTTTAYVESAAGVAEGGRTGLTAVTTGVCFLAALFLAPIAALIPGSATAAALIIVGVLMVQSIKEIDFTDMVVAIPAFLTVTMMPFTYNIANGISFGIVFYVVLACAANLLGKKKYSIHWLMWVLFVLIILRYIFLGSQG
;
A
#
# COMPACT_ATOMS: atom_id res chain seq x y z
N MET A 1 -4.84 -9.46 1.95
CA MET A 1 -4.35 -8.27 2.66
C MET A 1 -2.97 -7.88 2.17
N GLU A 2 -2.03 -8.77 2.23
CA GLU A 2 -0.63 -8.58 1.84
C GLU A 2 -0.46 -7.95 0.44
N LEU A 3 -1.17 -8.44 -0.57
CA LEU A 3 -1.07 -7.92 -1.93
C LEU A 3 -1.40 -6.42 -2.02
N PHE A 4 -2.40 -5.95 -1.28
CA PHE A 4 -2.76 -4.52 -1.27
C PHE A 4 -1.76 -3.69 -0.49
N ASP A 5 -1.24 -4.23 0.60
CA ASP A 5 -0.24 -3.58 1.44
C ASP A 5 1.07 -3.41 0.66
N THR A 6 1.58 -4.49 0.08
CA THR A 6 2.76 -4.47 -0.80
C THR A 6 2.56 -3.54 -2.00
N PHE A 7 1.41 -3.62 -2.69
CA PHE A 7 1.15 -2.78 -3.85
C PHE A 7 1.12 -1.29 -3.47
N GLY A 8 0.44 -0.94 -2.37
CA GLY A 8 0.38 0.43 -1.86
C GLY A 8 1.77 0.97 -1.51
N THR A 9 2.56 0.18 -0.79
CA THR A 9 3.94 0.53 -0.41
C THR A 9 4.85 0.68 -1.63
N LEU A 10 4.77 -0.24 -2.60
CA LEU A 10 5.56 -0.17 -3.83
C LEU A 10 5.20 1.04 -4.69
N VAL A 11 3.92 1.34 -4.85
CA VAL A 11 3.48 2.53 -5.60
C VAL A 11 3.89 3.81 -4.87
N GLY A 12 3.71 3.89 -3.56
CA GLY A 12 4.09 5.05 -2.76
C GLY A 12 5.60 5.31 -2.80
N THR A 13 6.43 4.27 -2.63
CA THR A 13 7.89 4.39 -2.70
C THR A 13 8.38 4.67 -4.12
N ALA A 14 7.78 4.07 -5.15
CA ALA A 14 8.10 4.33 -6.56
C ALA A 14 7.75 5.75 -6.98
N SER A 15 6.61 6.29 -6.51
CA SER A 15 6.23 7.68 -6.71
C SER A 15 7.26 8.61 -6.05
N ARG A 16 7.64 8.33 -4.81
CA ARG A 16 8.66 9.08 -4.09
C ARG A 16 10.04 9.03 -4.76
N ALA A 17 10.41 7.88 -5.33
CA ALA A 17 11.65 7.71 -6.12
C ALA A 17 11.62 8.46 -7.46
N GLY A 18 10.46 8.98 -7.87
CA GLY A 18 10.26 9.63 -9.17
C GLY A 18 10.17 8.63 -10.33
N ILE A 19 10.04 7.34 -10.06
CA ILE A 19 9.92 6.27 -11.06
C ILE A 19 8.59 6.37 -11.81
N MET A 20 7.53 6.89 -11.14
CA MET A 20 6.20 7.06 -11.72
C MET A 20 6.05 8.25 -12.66
N LYS A 21 7.10 9.08 -12.84
CA LYS A 21 7.08 10.21 -13.79
C LYS A 21 6.81 9.76 -15.24
N ASN A 22 7.22 8.54 -15.58
CA ASN A 22 6.88 7.90 -16.85
C ASN A 22 5.91 6.73 -16.56
N PRO A 23 4.58 6.86 -16.82
CA PRO A 23 3.58 5.89 -16.39
C PRO A 23 3.81 4.46 -16.91
N GLU A 24 4.24 4.33 -18.16
CA GLU A 24 4.47 3.00 -18.77
C GLU A 24 5.68 2.29 -18.14
N GLU A 25 6.76 3.03 -17.94
CA GLU A 25 7.97 2.48 -17.33
C GLU A 25 7.76 2.22 -15.83
N GLY A 26 7.03 3.09 -15.16
CA GLY A 26 6.65 2.95 -13.76
C GLY A 26 5.83 1.68 -13.51
N LYS A 27 4.78 1.44 -14.29
CA LYS A 27 3.99 0.22 -14.23
C LYS A 27 4.83 -1.04 -14.42
N LYS A 28 5.74 -1.03 -15.41
CA LYS A 28 6.62 -2.16 -15.69
C LYS A 28 7.59 -2.44 -14.54
N ARG A 29 8.14 -1.40 -13.91
CA ARG A 29 9.04 -1.51 -12.76
C ARG A 29 8.31 -2.00 -11.51
N VAL A 30 7.14 -1.45 -11.21
CA VAL A 30 6.30 -1.91 -10.09
C VAL A 30 5.89 -3.36 -10.30
N GLY A 31 5.49 -3.77 -11.52
CA GLY A 31 5.17 -5.16 -11.82
C GLY A 31 6.34 -6.12 -11.57
N LYS A 32 7.58 -5.71 -11.94
CA LYS A 32 8.78 -6.50 -11.62
C LYS A 32 9.05 -6.57 -10.12
N ALA A 33 8.85 -5.47 -9.39
CA ALA A 33 9.00 -5.45 -7.94
C ALA A 33 8.00 -6.37 -7.25
N MET A 34 6.75 -6.43 -7.71
CA MET A 34 5.75 -7.38 -7.21
C MET A 34 6.13 -8.84 -7.44
N LEU A 35 6.80 -9.16 -8.58
CA LEU A 35 7.31 -10.52 -8.82
C LEU A 35 8.42 -10.89 -7.83
N VAL A 36 9.31 -9.94 -7.53
CA VAL A 36 10.38 -10.14 -6.52
C VAL A 36 9.77 -10.32 -5.13
N ASP A 37 8.76 -9.52 -4.78
CA ASP A 37 8.03 -9.64 -3.53
C ASP A 37 7.36 -11.03 -3.40
N ALA A 38 6.65 -11.49 -4.43
CA ALA A 38 6.05 -12.82 -4.45
C ALA A 38 7.09 -13.95 -4.28
N ALA A 39 8.28 -13.80 -4.87
CA ALA A 39 9.38 -14.73 -4.68
C ALA A 39 9.91 -14.71 -3.24
N ALA A 40 10.03 -13.52 -2.63
CA ALA A 40 10.45 -13.34 -1.25
C ALA A 40 9.44 -13.96 -0.27
N VAL A 41 8.14 -13.75 -0.49
CA VAL A 41 7.04 -14.36 0.29
C VAL A 41 7.11 -15.88 0.22
N THR A 42 7.32 -16.44 -0.99
CA THR A 42 7.46 -17.89 -1.19
C THR A 42 8.68 -18.42 -0.45
N GLY A 43 9.82 -17.72 -0.52
CA GLY A 43 11.03 -18.05 0.21
C GLY A 43 10.84 -18.00 1.73
N GLY A 44 10.17 -16.95 2.24
CA GLY A 44 9.83 -16.82 3.65
C GLY A 44 8.93 -17.95 4.15
N ALA A 45 7.94 -18.34 3.37
CA ALA A 45 7.04 -19.46 3.70
C ALA A 45 7.80 -20.79 3.78
N LEU A 46 8.77 -21.03 2.89
CA LEU A 46 9.65 -22.22 2.96
C LEU A 46 10.54 -22.23 4.20
N LEU A 47 10.95 -21.06 4.68
CA LEU A 47 11.73 -20.90 5.91
C LEU A 47 10.87 -20.93 7.18
N GLY A 48 9.54 -20.97 7.05
CA GLY A 48 8.62 -20.96 8.19
C GLY A 48 8.48 -19.59 8.88
N THR A 49 8.83 -18.51 8.18
CA THR A 49 8.62 -17.14 8.69
C THR A 49 7.23 -16.62 8.34
N SER A 50 6.81 -15.54 9.01
CA SER A 50 5.64 -14.77 8.55
C SER A 50 5.90 -14.19 7.17
N THR A 51 4.81 -13.73 6.51
CA THR A 51 4.90 -13.09 5.19
C THR A 51 5.91 -11.94 5.18
N THR A 52 6.75 -11.91 4.13
CA THR A 52 7.69 -10.83 3.89
C THR A 52 7.02 -9.78 3.01
N THR A 53 6.88 -8.56 3.52
CA THR A 53 6.28 -7.44 2.78
C THR A 53 7.27 -6.30 2.60
N ALA A 54 7.03 -5.45 1.60
CA ALA A 54 7.79 -4.21 1.44
C ALA A 54 7.47 -3.24 2.59
N TYR A 55 8.50 -2.74 3.27
CA TYR A 55 8.34 -1.81 4.39
C TYR A 55 8.11 -0.37 3.91
N VAL A 56 7.14 0.31 4.52
CA VAL A 56 6.83 1.73 4.27
C VAL A 56 8.03 2.62 4.63
N GLU A 57 8.82 2.22 5.63
CA GLU A 57 10.04 2.89 6.09
C GLU A 57 11.10 3.00 4.98
N SER A 58 11.03 2.17 3.94
CA SER A 58 11.86 2.29 2.74
C SER A 58 11.73 3.67 2.07
N ALA A 59 10.59 4.37 2.27
CA ALA A 59 10.39 5.73 1.78
C ALA A 59 11.39 6.73 2.38
N ALA A 60 11.86 6.50 3.61
CA ALA A 60 12.89 7.34 4.24
C ALA A 60 14.23 7.16 3.53
N GLY A 61 14.65 5.91 3.25
CA GLY A 61 15.88 5.63 2.50
C GLY A 61 15.84 6.19 1.06
N VAL A 62 14.67 6.15 0.42
CA VAL A 62 14.45 6.76 -0.90
C VAL A 62 14.53 8.30 -0.83
N ALA A 63 14.03 8.91 0.24
CA ALA A 63 14.11 10.37 0.46
C ALA A 63 15.55 10.84 0.61
N GLU A 64 16.42 10.04 1.25
CA GLU A 64 17.86 10.28 1.39
C GLU A 64 18.66 9.98 0.11
N GLY A 65 18.01 9.54 -0.96
CA GLY A 65 18.65 9.32 -2.26
C GLY A 65 18.94 7.85 -2.60
N GLY A 66 18.54 6.90 -1.75
CA GLY A 66 18.69 5.47 -2.00
C GLY A 66 17.77 4.98 -3.11
N ARG A 67 18.28 4.83 -4.34
CA ARG A 67 17.48 4.47 -5.53
C ARG A 67 18.05 3.31 -6.34
N THR A 68 19.04 2.63 -5.80
CA THR A 68 19.74 1.53 -6.50
C THR A 68 19.60 0.21 -5.75
N GLY A 69 19.80 -0.90 -6.45
CA GLY A 69 19.82 -2.23 -5.83
C GLY A 69 20.91 -2.37 -4.75
N LEU A 70 21.99 -1.58 -4.82
CA LEU A 70 23.02 -1.56 -3.79
C LEU A 70 22.48 -1.11 -2.44
N THR A 71 21.56 -0.14 -2.41
CA THR A 71 20.86 0.30 -1.19
C THR A 71 20.10 -0.87 -0.54
N ALA A 72 19.40 -1.68 -1.34
CA ALA A 72 18.66 -2.84 -0.85
C ALA A 72 19.61 -3.91 -0.27
N VAL A 73 20.74 -4.18 -0.95
CA VAL A 73 21.75 -5.13 -0.46
C VAL A 73 22.35 -4.65 0.85
N THR A 74 22.72 -3.36 0.94
CA THR A 74 23.27 -2.78 2.18
C THR A 74 22.27 -2.89 3.33
N THR A 75 20.99 -2.59 3.09
CA THR A 75 19.93 -2.75 4.07
C THR A 75 19.79 -4.20 4.53
N GLY A 76 19.85 -5.17 3.60
CA GLY A 76 19.84 -6.58 3.93
C GLY A 76 21.02 -7.01 4.80
N VAL A 77 22.21 -6.53 4.50
CA VAL A 77 23.41 -6.79 5.35
C VAL A 77 23.25 -6.15 6.73
N CYS A 78 22.69 -4.94 6.82
CA CYS A 78 22.41 -4.30 8.10
C CYS A 78 21.38 -5.11 8.92
N PHE A 79 20.35 -5.68 8.30
CA PHE A 79 19.41 -6.57 8.99
C PHE A 79 20.08 -7.85 9.50
N LEU A 80 20.96 -8.46 8.72
CA LEU A 80 21.75 -9.62 9.17
C LEU A 80 22.65 -9.26 10.35
N ALA A 81 23.31 -8.10 10.32
CA ALA A 81 24.10 -7.61 11.45
C ALA A 81 23.23 -7.31 12.69
N ALA A 82 22.02 -6.79 12.47
CA ALA A 82 21.07 -6.49 13.55
C ALA A 82 20.60 -7.76 14.31
N LEU A 83 20.68 -8.96 13.71
CA LEU A 83 20.39 -10.21 14.42
C LEU A 83 21.27 -10.39 15.67
N PHE A 84 22.54 -9.98 15.58
CA PHE A 84 23.46 -10.03 16.74
C PHE A 84 23.12 -8.96 17.79
N LEU A 85 22.41 -7.90 17.39
CA LEU A 85 21.97 -6.79 18.25
C LEU A 85 20.53 -6.95 18.73
N ALA A 86 19.87 -8.07 18.43
CA ALA A 86 18.47 -8.31 18.81
C ALA A 86 18.16 -8.08 20.30
N PRO A 87 19.03 -8.47 21.26
CA PRO A 87 18.79 -8.17 22.69
C PRO A 87 18.76 -6.67 22.99
N ILE A 88 19.56 -5.87 22.25
CA ILE A 88 19.62 -4.40 22.41
C ILE A 88 18.38 -3.76 21.76
N ALA A 89 17.93 -4.29 20.62
CA ALA A 89 16.74 -3.80 19.94
C ALA A 89 15.47 -3.94 20.81
N ALA A 90 15.41 -4.98 21.66
CA ALA A 90 14.32 -5.17 22.60
C ALA A 90 14.24 -4.09 23.71
N LEU A 91 15.30 -3.32 23.93
CA LEU A 91 15.33 -2.21 24.88
C LEU A 91 14.74 -0.91 24.30
N ILE A 92 14.51 -0.83 22.98
CA ILE A 92 13.95 0.36 22.34
C ILE A 92 12.46 0.46 22.68
N PRO A 93 12.05 1.52 23.39
CA PRO A 93 10.65 1.68 23.76
C PRO A 93 9.78 2.01 22.53
N GLY A 94 8.53 1.54 22.53
CA GLY A 94 7.58 1.81 21.44
C GLY A 94 7.32 3.30 21.17
N SER A 95 7.53 4.16 22.16
CA SER A 95 7.45 5.62 21.97
C SER A 95 8.51 6.18 21.02
N ALA A 96 9.71 5.58 21.00
CA ALA A 96 10.77 5.98 20.07
C ALA A 96 10.47 5.56 18.63
N THR A 97 9.96 4.34 18.45
CA THR A 97 9.53 3.84 17.12
C THR A 97 8.33 4.60 16.58
N ALA A 98 7.39 5.00 17.44
CA ALA A 98 6.23 5.82 17.06
C ALA A 98 6.63 7.16 16.43
N ALA A 99 7.66 7.83 16.99
CA ALA A 99 8.17 9.09 16.44
C ALA A 99 8.72 8.90 15.00
N ALA A 100 9.47 7.82 14.76
CA ALA A 100 9.98 7.49 13.43
C ALA A 100 8.83 7.19 12.44
N LEU A 101 7.80 6.46 12.86
CA LEU A 101 6.62 6.16 12.03
C LEU A 101 5.83 7.42 11.67
N ILE A 102 5.75 8.41 12.55
CA ILE A 102 5.11 9.70 12.24
C ILE A 102 5.87 10.40 11.10
N ILE A 103 7.21 10.43 11.15
CA ILE A 103 8.02 11.04 10.08
C ILE A 103 7.79 10.30 8.75
N VAL A 104 7.82 8.98 8.76
CA VAL A 104 7.53 8.17 7.56
C VAL A 104 6.12 8.46 7.04
N GLY A 105 5.12 8.54 7.94
CA GLY A 105 3.75 8.91 7.58
C GLY A 105 3.68 10.27 6.88
N VAL A 106 4.37 11.30 7.39
CA VAL A 106 4.44 12.62 6.76
C VAL A 106 5.07 12.54 5.35
N LEU A 107 6.10 11.72 5.17
CA LEU A 107 6.71 11.52 3.85
C LEU A 107 5.72 10.86 2.87
N MET A 108 4.91 9.92 3.32
CA MET A 108 3.94 9.21 2.49
C MET A 108 2.70 10.05 2.16
N VAL A 109 2.24 10.89 3.09
CA VAL A 109 1.10 11.81 2.89
C VAL A 109 1.30 12.74 1.69
N GLN A 110 2.54 13.03 1.30
CA GLN A 110 2.81 13.84 0.11
C GLN A 110 2.27 13.23 -1.18
N SER A 111 2.09 11.91 -1.25
CA SER A 111 1.51 11.21 -2.41
C SER A 111 0.01 11.49 -2.58
N ILE A 112 -0.66 12.00 -1.55
CA ILE A 112 -2.07 12.44 -1.64
C ILE A 112 -2.27 13.54 -2.69
N LYS A 113 -1.24 14.33 -2.99
CA LYS A 113 -1.28 15.36 -4.04
C LYS A 113 -1.54 14.81 -5.45
N GLU A 114 -1.32 13.52 -5.66
CA GLU A 114 -1.56 12.85 -6.95
C GLU A 114 -3.05 12.52 -7.15
N ILE A 115 -3.87 12.62 -6.09
CA ILE A 115 -5.31 12.38 -6.13
C ILE A 115 -6.02 13.66 -6.56
N ASP A 116 -6.83 13.57 -7.61
CA ASP A 116 -7.68 14.68 -8.04
C ASP A 116 -8.90 14.81 -7.11
N PHE A 117 -8.81 15.69 -6.12
CA PHE A 117 -9.92 16.00 -5.21
C PHE A 117 -10.99 16.90 -5.80
N THR A 118 -10.81 17.42 -7.02
CA THR A 118 -11.84 18.20 -7.71
C THR A 118 -12.94 17.32 -8.27
N ASP A 119 -12.63 16.06 -8.57
CA ASP A 119 -13.60 15.05 -9.03
C ASP A 119 -14.18 14.29 -7.81
N MET A 120 -15.45 14.58 -7.48
CA MET A 120 -16.14 13.96 -6.34
C MET A 120 -16.24 12.44 -6.43
N VAL A 121 -16.23 11.87 -7.64
CA VAL A 121 -16.26 10.41 -7.83
C VAL A 121 -14.95 9.74 -7.37
N VAL A 122 -13.85 10.49 -7.39
CA VAL A 122 -12.54 10.06 -6.92
C VAL A 122 -12.30 10.52 -5.47
N ALA A 123 -12.67 11.76 -5.14
CA ALA A 123 -12.41 12.38 -3.86
C ALA A 123 -13.11 11.67 -2.69
N ILE A 124 -14.40 11.33 -2.85
CA ILE A 124 -15.17 10.66 -1.78
C ILE A 124 -14.61 9.28 -1.43
N PRO A 125 -14.35 8.37 -2.39
CA PRO A 125 -13.73 7.09 -2.08
C PRO A 125 -12.33 7.22 -1.47
N ALA A 126 -11.52 8.16 -1.97
CA ALA A 126 -10.19 8.41 -1.43
C ALA A 126 -10.26 8.87 0.04
N PHE A 127 -11.13 9.81 0.36
CA PHE A 127 -11.36 10.27 1.72
C PHE A 127 -11.82 9.13 2.63
N LEU A 128 -12.82 8.34 2.19
CA LEU A 128 -13.33 7.20 2.96
C LEU A 128 -12.24 6.14 3.19
N THR A 129 -11.41 5.85 2.19
CA THR A 129 -10.28 4.92 2.34
C THR A 129 -9.36 5.37 3.46
N VAL A 130 -8.87 6.61 3.40
CA VAL A 130 -7.93 7.16 4.39
C VAL A 130 -8.53 7.21 5.79
N THR A 131 -9.81 7.60 5.88
CA THR A 131 -10.50 7.77 7.18
C THR A 131 -10.86 6.42 7.82
N MET A 132 -11.34 5.46 7.02
CA MET A 132 -11.78 4.17 7.55
C MET A 132 -10.64 3.25 7.98
N MET A 133 -9.42 3.42 7.45
CA MET A 133 -8.25 2.65 7.89
C MET A 133 -7.99 2.78 9.40
N PRO A 134 -7.81 3.99 9.97
CA PRO A 134 -7.59 4.14 11.41
C PRO A 134 -8.83 3.82 12.24
N PHE A 135 -10.05 4.13 11.77
CA PHE A 135 -11.28 3.84 12.52
C PHE A 135 -11.55 2.35 12.68
N THR A 136 -11.20 1.55 11.68
CA THR A 136 -11.40 0.09 11.72
C THR A 136 -10.17 -0.67 12.19
N TYR A 137 -9.06 0.02 12.47
CA TYR A 137 -7.74 -0.59 12.75
C TYR A 137 -7.33 -1.64 11.71
N ASN A 138 -7.80 -1.47 10.47
CA ASN A 138 -7.63 -2.48 9.42
C ASN A 138 -7.53 -1.84 8.03
N ILE A 139 -6.36 -1.97 7.40
CA ILE A 139 -6.07 -1.44 6.07
C ILE A 139 -7.04 -1.99 5.02
N ALA A 140 -7.35 -3.31 5.10
CA ALA A 140 -8.24 -3.93 4.12
C ALA A 140 -9.68 -3.43 4.21
N ASN A 141 -10.17 -3.05 5.39
CA ASN A 141 -11.48 -2.44 5.52
C ASN A 141 -11.50 -1.07 4.85
N GLY A 142 -10.49 -0.23 5.10
CA GLY A 142 -10.37 1.07 4.44
C GLY A 142 -10.37 0.96 2.91
N ILE A 143 -9.54 0.09 2.35
CA ILE A 143 -9.49 -0.17 0.90
C ILE A 143 -10.82 -0.70 0.39
N SER A 144 -11.48 -1.60 1.14
CA SER A 144 -12.78 -2.16 0.76
C SER A 144 -13.84 -1.07 0.65
N PHE A 145 -13.93 -0.16 1.64
CA PHE A 145 -14.81 1.00 1.56
C PHE A 145 -14.52 1.87 0.35
N GLY A 146 -13.24 2.17 0.08
CA GLY A 146 -12.86 2.95 -1.08
C GLY A 146 -13.29 2.32 -2.41
N ILE A 147 -13.04 1.03 -2.59
CA ILE A 147 -13.42 0.31 -3.83
C ILE A 147 -14.94 0.28 -3.99
N VAL A 148 -15.69 -0.05 -2.94
CA VAL A 148 -17.16 -0.13 -3.00
C VAL A 148 -17.74 1.23 -3.36
N PHE A 149 -17.35 2.30 -2.68
CA PHE A 149 -17.86 3.63 -2.95
C PHE A 149 -17.43 4.15 -4.33
N TYR A 150 -16.21 3.85 -4.78
CA TYR A 150 -15.76 4.21 -6.12
C TYR A 150 -16.63 3.56 -7.21
N VAL A 151 -16.86 2.25 -7.12
CA VAL A 151 -17.67 1.54 -8.11
C VAL A 151 -19.11 2.05 -8.11
N VAL A 152 -19.72 2.26 -6.94
CA VAL A 152 -21.09 2.77 -6.81
C VAL A 152 -21.19 4.19 -7.40
N LEU A 153 -20.30 5.10 -7.04
CA LEU A 153 -20.31 6.48 -7.52
C LEU A 153 -20.00 6.57 -9.01
N ALA A 154 -19.06 5.78 -9.52
CA ALA A 154 -18.75 5.73 -10.94
C ALA A 154 -19.92 5.19 -11.77
N CYS A 155 -20.63 4.15 -11.27
CA CYS A 155 -21.86 3.66 -11.89
C CYS A 155 -22.96 4.73 -11.89
N ALA A 156 -23.20 5.39 -10.77
CA ALA A 156 -24.19 6.45 -10.66
C ALA A 156 -23.88 7.62 -11.59
N ALA A 157 -22.61 8.04 -11.70
CA ALA A 157 -22.17 9.09 -12.60
C ALA A 157 -22.35 8.70 -14.07
N ASN A 158 -22.06 7.44 -14.42
CA ASN A 158 -22.28 6.91 -15.78
C ASN A 158 -23.76 6.85 -16.15
N LEU A 159 -24.65 6.52 -15.20
CA LEU A 159 -26.10 6.51 -15.41
C LEU A 159 -26.68 7.93 -15.58
N LEU A 160 -26.14 8.90 -14.83
CA LEU A 160 -26.55 10.30 -14.90
C LEU A 160 -25.98 11.05 -16.13
N GLY A 161 -25.15 10.38 -16.94
CA GLY A 161 -24.63 10.89 -18.21
C GLY A 161 -23.66 12.07 -18.12
N LYS A 162 -23.20 12.44 -16.92
CA LYS A 162 -22.33 13.61 -16.70
C LYS A 162 -20.88 13.43 -17.12
N LYS A 163 -20.34 12.21 -17.02
CA LYS A 163 -18.95 11.86 -17.39
C LYS A 163 -18.84 10.33 -17.49
N LYS A 164 -18.19 9.81 -18.53
CA LYS A 164 -17.95 8.35 -18.64
C LYS A 164 -16.70 7.98 -17.86
N TYR A 165 -16.89 7.23 -16.76
CA TYR A 165 -15.80 6.63 -16.01
C TYR A 165 -15.57 5.21 -16.51
N SER A 166 -14.34 4.93 -16.95
CA SER A 166 -13.92 3.58 -17.36
C SER A 166 -13.56 2.76 -16.12
N ILE A 167 -14.49 1.92 -15.67
CA ILE A 167 -14.24 1.00 -14.56
C ILE A 167 -13.54 -0.24 -15.13
N HIS A 168 -12.29 -0.45 -14.74
CA HIS A 168 -11.54 -1.63 -15.15
C HIS A 168 -12.21 -2.92 -14.64
N TRP A 169 -12.20 -4.00 -15.43
CA TRP A 169 -12.85 -5.27 -15.06
C TRP A 169 -12.39 -5.80 -13.69
N LEU A 170 -11.12 -5.58 -13.33
CA LEU A 170 -10.56 -5.96 -12.03
C LEU A 170 -11.29 -5.30 -10.85
N MET A 171 -11.73 -4.04 -11.00
CA MET A 171 -12.50 -3.35 -9.95
C MET A 171 -13.85 -4.02 -9.70
N TRP A 172 -14.49 -4.56 -10.75
CA TRP A 172 -15.72 -5.33 -10.61
C TRP A 172 -15.49 -6.64 -9.88
N VAL A 173 -14.42 -7.37 -10.20
CA VAL A 173 -14.05 -8.61 -9.50
C VAL A 173 -13.80 -8.33 -8.02
N LEU A 174 -13.01 -7.29 -7.70
CA LEU A 174 -12.74 -6.90 -6.33
C LEU A 174 -14.03 -6.48 -5.59
N PHE A 175 -14.90 -5.72 -6.23
CA PHE A 175 -16.18 -5.31 -5.67
C PHE A 175 -17.03 -6.52 -5.28
N VAL A 176 -17.19 -7.50 -6.18
CA VAL A 176 -17.93 -8.74 -5.90
C VAL A 176 -17.29 -9.53 -4.77
N LEU A 177 -15.96 -9.70 -4.77
CA LEU A 177 -15.25 -10.42 -3.71
C LEU A 177 -15.39 -9.73 -2.35
N ILE A 178 -15.37 -8.39 -2.31
CA ILE A 178 -15.56 -7.62 -1.08
C ILE A 178 -16.98 -7.81 -0.55
N ILE A 179 -18.01 -7.73 -1.40
CA ILE A 179 -19.38 -7.95 -0.99
C ILE A 179 -19.58 -9.38 -0.48
N LEU A 180 -19.07 -10.38 -1.20
CA LEU A 180 -19.11 -11.77 -0.76
C LEU A 180 -18.44 -11.95 0.61
N ARG A 181 -17.27 -11.33 0.81
CA ARG A 181 -16.59 -11.36 2.10
C ARG A 181 -17.47 -10.81 3.22
N TYR A 182 -18.13 -9.65 3.02
CA TYR A 182 -18.97 -9.06 4.05
C TYR A 182 -20.24 -9.86 4.30
N ILE A 183 -20.82 -10.51 3.30
CA ILE A 183 -22.00 -11.37 3.45
C ILE A 183 -21.62 -12.66 4.20
N PHE A 184 -20.52 -13.31 3.82
CA PHE A 184 -20.16 -14.62 4.41
C PHE A 184 -19.41 -14.51 5.75
N LEU A 185 -18.56 -13.49 5.95
CA LEU A 185 -17.81 -13.32 7.21
C LEU A 185 -18.50 -12.35 8.18
N GLY A 186 -19.31 -11.41 7.72
CA GLY A 186 -20.11 -10.53 8.58
C GLY A 186 -21.25 -11.26 9.31
N SER A 187 -21.58 -12.49 8.90
CA SER A 187 -22.53 -13.36 9.57
C SER A 187 -21.94 -14.16 10.74
N GLN A 188 -20.64 -13.99 11.04
CA GLN A 188 -19.93 -14.74 12.10
C GLN A 188 -19.41 -13.84 13.25
N GLY A 189 -19.85 -12.58 13.33
CA GLY A 189 -19.48 -11.63 14.38
C GLY A 189 -20.64 -11.21 15.24
#